data_a02e99486a7efce91692892cf7340c96
#
_entry.id   a02e99486a7efce91692892cf7340c96
#
_cell.length_a   1.000
_cell.length_b   1.000
_cell.length_c   1.000
_cell.angle_alpha   90.00
_cell.angle_beta   90.00
_cell.angle_gamma   90.00
#
_symmetry.space_group_name_H-M   'P 1'
#
loop_
_entity.id
_entity.type
_entity.pdbx_description
1 polymer ?
#
loop_
_entity_poly.entity_id
_entity_poly.type
_entity_poly.pdbx_seq_one_letter_code
_entity_poly.pdbx_strand_id
1 'polypeptide(L)'
;MADWDLELYNRFRRYRAEPVAHILSRLDLADDEIIVDLGCGSGEHTIELARRSAHGSAHGIDGSPAMIDAARKLLDAEPEDLKRRVSFELLDAPKFHADRAFTLIFSNAAFQWIRDRRALFATCLKALMPGGRIVVQIPANETETAKIELGRLAGEEPWRAMLSGRDRAFREDPPTAYAAMLAQLGYDRIDCYYMTFHHPMKSPADVVEWYRSTGLRPFLDAIPKNRHDEFLALLTARLNSAYGTTGPMTFDFKRLFIWGSKPAGD
;
A
#
# COMPACT_ATOMS: atom_id res chain seq x y z
N MET A 1 -11.76 -11.45 10.78
CA MET A 1 -11.18 -10.24 10.18
C MET A 1 -12.20 -9.12 10.35
N ALA A 2 -11.80 -7.97 10.88
CA ALA A 2 -12.73 -6.85 11.07
C ALA A 2 -13.10 -6.26 9.71
N ASP A 3 -14.41 -6.00 9.50
CA ASP A 3 -14.91 -5.38 8.29
C ASP A 3 -14.24 -4.02 8.04
N TRP A 4 -13.86 -3.78 6.78
CA TRP A 4 -13.36 -2.49 6.34
C TRP A 4 -14.52 -1.49 6.38
N ASP A 5 -14.32 -0.36 7.07
CA ASP A 5 -15.23 0.78 7.00
C ASP A 5 -15.05 1.46 5.64
N LEU A 6 -15.86 1.02 4.67
CA LEU A 6 -15.80 1.49 3.28
C LEU A 6 -16.13 2.98 3.16
N GLU A 7 -17.01 3.52 4.01
CA GLU A 7 -17.38 4.93 3.97
C GLU A 7 -16.21 5.80 4.42
N LEU A 8 -15.57 5.45 5.53
CA LEU A 8 -14.38 6.12 6.03
C LEU A 8 -13.20 5.97 5.06
N TYR A 9 -13.06 4.78 4.45
CA TYR A 9 -12.05 4.55 3.41
C TYR A 9 -12.26 5.46 2.22
N ASN A 10 -13.50 5.62 1.74
CA ASN A 10 -13.86 6.44 0.59
C ASN A 10 -13.69 7.95 0.84
N ARG A 11 -13.83 8.41 2.08
CA ARG A 11 -13.62 9.82 2.45
C ARG A 11 -12.24 10.35 2.02
N PHE A 12 -11.21 9.48 2.08
CA PHE A 12 -9.84 9.85 1.72
C PHE A 12 -9.38 9.22 0.39
N ARG A 13 -10.31 8.69 -0.41
CA ARG A 13 -10.01 7.99 -1.68
C ARG A 13 -9.16 8.84 -2.61
N ARG A 14 -9.48 10.14 -2.75
CA ARG A 14 -8.72 11.06 -3.59
C ARG A 14 -7.23 11.07 -3.24
N TYR A 15 -6.89 11.24 -1.97
CA TYR A 15 -5.51 11.29 -1.51
C TYR A 15 -4.78 9.94 -1.64
N ARG A 16 -5.53 8.84 -1.55
CA ARG A 16 -4.97 7.49 -1.74
C ARG A 16 -4.71 7.16 -3.19
N ALA A 17 -5.39 7.81 -4.11
CA ALA A 17 -5.19 7.65 -5.55
C ALA A 17 -3.93 8.41 -6.06
N GLU A 18 -3.50 9.47 -5.37
CA GLU A 18 -2.36 10.30 -5.81
C GLU A 18 -1.05 9.51 -6.04
N PRO A 19 -0.63 8.57 -5.16
CA PRO A 19 0.58 7.78 -5.40
C PRO A 19 0.49 6.90 -6.64
N VAL A 20 -0.69 6.34 -6.91
CA VAL A 20 -0.92 5.52 -8.10
C VAL A 20 -0.94 6.40 -9.35
N ALA A 21 -1.57 7.57 -9.30
CA ALA A 21 -1.52 8.53 -10.40
C ALA A 21 -0.07 8.94 -10.72
N HIS A 22 0.78 9.13 -9.69
CA HIS A 22 2.21 9.36 -9.87
C HIS A 22 2.90 8.17 -10.54
N ILE A 23 2.67 6.94 -10.11
CA ILE A 23 3.22 5.74 -10.78
C ILE A 23 2.78 5.70 -12.23
N LEU A 24 1.47 5.82 -12.49
CA LEU A 24 0.90 5.74 -13.84
C LEU A 24 1.42 6.83 -14.79
N SER A 25 1.78 8.02 -14.25
CA SER A 25 2.40 9.09 -15.05
C SER A 25 3.83 8.79 -15.49
N ARG A 26 4.50 7.83 -14.83
CA ARG A 26 5.88 7.40 -15.13
C ARG A 26 5.94 6.04 -15.83
N LEU A 27 4.84 5.28 -15.80
CA LEU A 27 4.73 4.00 -16.49
C LEU A 27 4.43 4.24 -17.98
N ASP A 28 5.39 3.89 -18.81
CA ASP A 28 5.17 3.74 -20.23
C ASP A 28 4.68 2.29 -20.47
N LEU A 29 3.36 2.11 -20.52
CA LEU A 29 2.74 0.80 -20.69
C LEU A 29 2.65 0.46 -22.17
N ALA A 30 3.14 -0.72 -22.53
CA ALA A 30 2.90 -1.30 -23.83
C ALA A 30 1.42 -1.72 -23.99
N ASP A 31 0.95 -1.84 -25.22
CA ASP A 31 -0.43 -2.24 -25.50
C ASP A 31 -0.73 -3.71 -25.12
N ASP A 32 0.29 -4.54 -24.96
CA ASP A 32 0.22 -5.98 -24.72
C ASP A 32 0.82 -6.42 -23.37
N GLU A 33 0.82 -5.54 -22.37
CA GLU A 33 1.37 -5.86 -21.04
C GLU A 33 0.68 -7.06 -20.40
N ILE A 34 1.46 -7.92 -19.77
CA ILE A 34 1.00 -8.99 -18.90
C ILE A 34 1.32 -8.59 -17.47
N ILE A 35 0.28 -8.19 -16.74
CA ILE A 35 0.43 -7.51 -15.46
C ILE A 35 -0.02 -8.41 -14.31
N VAL A 36 0.76 -8.42 -13.21
CA VAL A 36 0.24 -8.88 -11.91
C VAL A 36 0.25 -7.74 -10.91
N ASP A 37 -0.85 -7.58 -10.16
CA ASP A 37 -1.04 -6.62 -9.08
C ASP A 37 -1.04 -7.36 -7.74
N LEU A 38 0.06 -7.25 -6.98
CA LEU A 38 0.26 -7.94 -5.71
C LEU A 38 -0.31 -7.12 -4.56
N GLY A 39 -1.38 -7.62 -3.94
CA GLY A 39 -2.18 -6.90 -2.95
C GLY A 39 -3.13 -5.92 -3.61
N CYS A 40 -3.90 -6.40 -4.58
CA CYS A 40 -4.77 -5.60 -5.46
C CYS A 40 -5.94 -4.92 -4.73
N GLY A 41 -6.24 -5.30 -3.48
CA GLY A 41 -7.38 -4.79 -2.74
C GLY A 41 -8.69 -4.96 -3.51
N SER A 42 -9.47 -3.89 -3.63
CA SER A 42 -10.75 -3.86 -4.36
C SER A 42 -10.62 -3.81 -5.90
N GLY A 43 -9.42 -3.99 -6.46
CA GLY A 43 -9.19 -4.19 -7.89
C GLY A 43 -9.17 -2.94 -8.76
N GLU A 44 -9.37 -1.74 -8.21
CA GLU A 44 -9.45 -0.49 -8.97
C GLU A 44 -8.20 -0.25 -9.82
N HIS A 45 -7.02 -0.47 -9.26
CA HIS A 45 -5.74 -0.25 -9.94
C HIS A 45 -5.46 -1.34 -10.97
N THR A 46 -5.79 -2.59 -10.66
CA THR A 46 -5.66 -3.72 -11.59
C THR A 46 -6.48 -3.48 -12.87
N ILE A 47 -7.74 -3.04 -12.71
CA ILE A 47 -8.64 -2.72 -13.82
C ILE A 47 -8.10 -1.51 -14.61
N GLU A 48 -7.62 -0.46 -13.93
CA GLU A 48 -7.06 0.72 -14.58
C GLU A 48 -5.79 0.41 -15.38
N LEU A 49 -4.91 -0.45 -14.86
CA LEU A 49 -3.72 -0.91 -15.58
C LEU A 49 -4.09 -1.67 -16.86
N ALA A 50 -5.06 -2.60 -16.78
CA ALA A 50 -5.56 -3.31 -17.95
C ALA A 50 -6.24 -2.38 -18.97
N ARG A 51 -6.91 -1.32 -18.52
CA ARG A 51 -7.54 -0.33 -19.40
C ARG A 51 -6.51 0.47 -20.19
N ARG A 52 -5.34 0.73 -19.61
CA ARG A 52 -4.24 1.46 -20.25
C ARG A 52 -3.39 0.62 -21.18
N SER A 53 -3.49 -0.70 -21.12
CA SER A 53 -2.83 -1.64 -22.03
C SER A 53 -3.91 -2.29 -22.91
N ALA A 54 -4.06 -1.79 -24.13
CA ALA A 54 -5.24 -2.06 -24.97
C ALA A 54 -5.49 -3.54 -25.28
N HIS A 55 -4.43 -4.34 -25.39
CA HIS A 55 -4.46 -5.78 -25.67
C HIS A 55 -3.86 -6.61 -24.51
N GLY A 56 -3.37 -5.95 -23.46
CA GLY A 56 -2.76 -6.57 -22.31
C GLY A 56 -3.77 -7.21 -21.36
N SER A 57 -3.26 -7.93 -20.39
CA SER A 57 -4.04 -8.54 -19.32
C SER A 57 -3.52 -8.15 -17.94
N ALA A 58 -4.40 -8.17 -16.94
CA ALA A 58 -4.03 -7.92 -15.56
C ALA A 58 -4.63 -8.96 -14.62
N HIS A 59 -3.79 -9.48 -13.73
CA HIS A 59 -4.16 -10.43 -12.70
C HIS A 59 -3.94 -9.82 -11.32
N GLY A 60 -5.01 -9.60 -10.57
CA GLY A 60 -4.95 -9.09 -9.20
C GLY A 60 -4.95 -10.23 -8.20
N ILE A 61 -4.04 -10.18 -7.21
CA ILE A 61 -4.07 -11.10 -6.07
C ILE A 61 -4.17 -10.34 -4.76
N ASP A 62 -4.95 -10.85 -3.81
CA ASP A 62 -5.06 -10.31 -2.46
C ASP A 62 -5.38 -11.43 -1.47
N GLY A 63 -4.86 -11.34 -0.24
CA GLY A 63 -5.09 -12.32 0.82
C GLY A 63 -6.45 -12.17 1.54
N SER A 64 -7.23 -11.13 1.22
CA SER A 64 -8.54 -10.85 1.84
C SER A 64 -9.69 -11.30 0.96
N PRO A 65 -10.52 -12.28 1.41
CA PRO A 65 -11.72 -12.68 0.66
C PRO A 65 -12.65 -11.50 0.36
N ALA A 66 -12.86 -10.60 1.32
CA ALA A 66 -13.71 -9.43 1.14
C ALA A 66 -13.20 -8.47 0.06
N MET A 67 -11.88 -8.33 -0.08
CA MET A 67 -11.27 -7.51 -1.13
C MET A 67 -11.43 -8.15 -2.51
N ILE A 68 -11.20 -9.47 -2.62
CA ILE A 68 -11.40 -10.19 -3.88
C ILE A 68 -12.86 -10.18 -4.32
N ASP A 69 -13.81 -10.32 -3.39
CA ASP A 69 -15.24 -10.24 -3.71
C ASP A 69 -15.62 -8.83 -4.20
N ALA A 70 -15.06 -7.79 -3.57
CA ALA A 70 -15.25 -6.40 -4.02
C ALA A 70 -14.62 -6.16 -5.40
N ALA A 71 -13.43 -6.69 -5.67
CA ALA A 71 -12.74 -6.57 -6.95
C ALA A 71 -13.51 -7.25 -8.09
N ARG A 72 -14.02 -8.45 -7.86
CA ARG A 72 -14.86 -9.17 -8.83
C ARG A 72 -16.15 -8.40 -9.12
N LYS A 73 -16.82 -7.91 -8.07
CA LYS A 73 -18.03 -7.10 -8.22
C LYS A 73 -17.78 -5.80 -8.99
N LEU A 74 -16.61 -5.17 -8.78
CA LEU A 74 -16.21 -4.00 -9.55
C LEU A 74 -16.00 -4.36 -11.02
N LEU A 75 -15.33 -5.49 -11.31
CA LEU A 75 -15.10 -5.98 -12.65
C LEU A 75 -16.40 -6.34 -13.39
N ASP A 76 -17.41 -6.86 -12.70
CA ASP A 76 -18.71 -7.21 -13.29
C ASP A 76 -19.42 -5.99 -13.92
N ALA A 77 -19.10 -4.78 -13.46
CA ALA A 77 -19.65 -3.54 -14.01
C ALA A 77 -18.87 -3.00 -15.23
N GLU A 78 -17.75 -3.62 -15.59
CA GLU A 78 -16.90 -3.20 -16.71
C GLU A 78 -17.33 -3.80 -18.05
N PRO A 79 -16.89 -3.23 -19.19
CA PRO A 79 -17.15 -3.79 -20.53
C PRO A 79 -16.60 -5.22 -20.70
N GLU A 80 -17.23 -6.01 -21.58
CA GLU A 80 -16.92 -7.43 -21.79
C GLU A 80 -15.48 -7.70 -22.27
N ASP A 81 -14.89 -6.79 -23.04
CA ASP A 81 -13.50 -6.93 -23.48
C ASP A 81 -12.53 -6.82 -22.29
N LEU A 82 -12.81 -5.93 -21.35
CA LEU A 82 -12.01 -5.75 -20.13
C LEU A 82 -12.18 -6.93 -19.17
N LYS A 83 -13.42 -7.44 -19.01
CA LYS A 83 -13.70 -8.64 -18.21
C LYS A 83 -12.93 -9.87 -18.67
N ARG A 84 -12.69 -10.01 -19.96
CA ARG A 84 -11.90 -11.13 -20.51
C ARG A 84 -10.40 -11.00 -20.23
N ARG A 85 -9.89 -9.80 -19.95
CA ARG A 85 -8.47 -9.49 -19.77
C ARG A 85 -8.07 -9.28 -18.32
N VAL A 86 -9.03 -9.19 -17.40
CA VAL A 86 -8.79 -8.99 -15.96
C VAL A 86 -9.27 -10.20 -15.18
N SER A 87 -8.51 -10.61 -14.18
CA SER A 87 -8.89 -11.69 -13.25
C SER A 87 -8.42 -11.38 -11.83
N PHE A 88 -9.08 -11.99 -10.84
CA PHE A 88 -8.76 -11.82 -9.43
C PHE A 88 -8.69 -13.17 -8.72
N GLU A 89 -7.64 -13.34 -7.90
CA GLU A 89 -7.38 -14.55 -7.15
C GLU A 89 -7.19 -14.26 -5.65
N LEU A 90 -7.77 -15.11 -4.80
CA LEU A 90 -7.53 -15.09 -3.37
C LEU A 90 -6.20 -15.80 -3.08
N LEU A 91 -5.14 -15.03 -2.94
CA LEU A 91 -3.79 -15.54 -2.69
C LEU A 91 -3.00 -14.56 -1.81
N ASP A 92 -2.37 -15.07 -0.73
CA ASP A 92 -1.43 -14.28 0.06
C ASP A 92 -0.16 -13.99 -0.77
N ALA A 93 0.28 -12.73 -0.83
CA ALA A 93 1.45 -12.33 -1.61
C ALA A 93 2.73 -13.16 -1.33
N PRO A 94 3.05 -13.61 -0.09
CA PRO A 94 4.17 -14.53 0.14
C PRO A 94 4.06 -15.89 -0.53
N LYS A 95 2.85 -16.32 -0.93
CA LYS A 95 2.61 -17.59 -1.64
C LYS A 95 2.65 -17.42 -3.16
N PHE A 96 2.73 -16.19 -3.63
CA PHE A 96 2.86 -15.91 -5.06
C PHE A 96 4.12 -16.56 -5.64
N HIS A 97 3.96 -17.22 -6.77
CA HIS A 97 5.07 -17.77 -7.55
C HIS A 97 4.68 -17.84 -9.03
N ALA A 98 5.62 -17.53 -9.87
CA ALA A 98 5.52 -17.67 -11.31
C ALA A 98 6.94 -17.70 -11.89
N ASP A 99 7.07 -18.12 -13.14
CA ASP A 99 8.33 -18.09 -13.87
C ASP A 99 8.12 -17.43 -15.24
N ARG A 100 8.82 -16.31 -15.48
CA ARG A 100 8.81 -15.56 -16.76
C ARG A 100 7.41 -15.35 -17.35
N ALA A 101 6.48 -14.95 -16.50
CA ALA A 101 5.06 -14.85 -16.86
C ALA A 101 4.58 -13.41 -17.04
N PHE A 102 5.28 -12.41 -16.48
CA PHE A 102 4.79 -11.05 -16.42
C PHE A 102 5.77 -10.05 -16.99
N THR A 103 5.25 -9.05 -17.72
CA THR A 103 5.99 -7.88 -18.19
C THR A 103 6.03 -6.77 -17.13
N LEU A 104 4.99 -6.72 -16.28
CA LEU A 104 4.88 -5.77 -15.18
C LEU A 104 4.39 -6.44 -13.90
N ILE A 105 5.12 -6.24 -12.82
CA ILE A 105 4.64 -6.51 -11.46
C ILE A 105 4.36 -5.17 -10.79
N PHE A 106 3.12 -4.97 -10.37
CA PHE A 106 2.66 -3.78 -9.68
C PHE A 106 2.27 -4.11 -8.24
N SER A 107 2.50 -3.19 -7.31
CA SER A 107 1.97 -3.28 -5.95
C SER A 107 1.85 -1.90 -5.32
N ASN A 108 0.70 -1.59 -4.77
CA ASN A 108 0.46 -0.34 -4.07
C ASN A 108 -0.05 -0.58 -2.66
N ALA A 109 0.71 -0.12 -1.66
CA ALA A 109 0.36 -0.18 -0.24
C ALA A 109 0.08 -1.61 0.29
N ALA A 110 0.85 -2.61 -0.20
CA ALA A 110 0.75 -4.01 0.24
C ALA A 110 2.06 -4.56 0.82
N PHE A 111 3.21 -4.26 0.24
CA PHE A 111 4.51 -4.83 0.67
C PHE A 111 4.91 -4.50 2.11
N GLN A 112 4.40 -3.41 2.71
CA GLN A 112 4.63 -3.09 4.14
C GLN A 112 4.11 -4.17 5.08
N TRP A 113 3.17 -5.00 4.67
CA TRP A 113 2.60 -6.09 5.45
C TRP A 113 3.44 -7.38 5.39
N ILE A 114 4.41 -7.46 4.46
CA ILE A 114 5.22 -8.63 4.20
C ILE A 114 6.48 -8.61 5.08
N ARG A 115 6.71 -9.68 5.85
CA ARG A 115 7.87 -9.81 6.74
C ARG A 115 9.16 -10.02 5.96
N ASP A 116 9.15 -11.00 5.05
CA ASP A 116 10.31 -11.33 4.22
C ASP A 116 10.15 -10.72 2.82
N ARG A 117 10.40 -9.42 2.74
CA ARG A 117 10.32 -8.67 1.48
C ARG A 117 11.41 -9.09 0.50
N ARG A 118 12.61 -9.46 1.02
CA ARG A 118 13.70 -9.94 0.17
C ARG A 118 13.31 -11.20 -0.60
N ALA A 119 12.71 -12.18 0.08
CA ALA A 119 12.21 -13.39 -0.57
C ALA A 119 11.14 -13.10 -1.61
N LEU A 120 10.21 -12.17 -1.30
CA LEU A 120 9.17 -11.78 -2.25
C LEU A 120 9.76 -11.06 -3.48
N PHE A 121 10.70 -10.12 -3.32
CA PHE A 121 11.39 -9.50 -4.45
C PHE A 121 12.17 -10.52 -5.29
N ALA A 122 12.83 -11.51 -4.67
CA ALA A 122 13.48 -12.60 -5.40
C ALA A 122 12.48 -13.43 -6.23
N THR A 123 11.30 -13.69 -5.68
CA THR A 123 10.20 -14.38 -6.39
C THR A 123 9.68 -13.52 -7.54
N CYS A 124 9.49 -12.22 -7.32
CA CYS A 124 9.07 -11.28 -8.35
C CYS A 124 10.07 -11.23 -9.51
N LEU A 125 11.38 -11.23 -9.22
CA LEU A 125 12.40 -11.24 -10.29
C LEU A 125 12.32 -12.50 -11.16
N LYS A 126 12.04 -13.66 -10.57
CA LYS A 126 11.82 -14.92 -11.33
C LYS A 126 10.57 -14.82 -12.19
N ALA A 127 9.49 -14.26 -11.63
CA ALA A 127 8.20 -14.13 -12.31
C ALA A 127 8.22 -13.14 -13.48
N LEU A 128 9.14 -12.17 -13.50
CA LEU A 128 9.31 -11.23 -14.61
C LEU A 128 9.88 -11.92 -15.86
N MET A 129 9.39 -11.54 -17.02
CA MET A 129 10.03 -11.79 -18.31
C MET A 129 11.34 -10.99 -18.41
N PRO A 130 12.31 -11.38 -19.26
CA PRO A 130 13.45 -10.54 -19.57
C PRO A 130 13.00 -9.13 -20.03
N GLY A 131 13.60 -8.07 -19.45
CA GLY A 131 13.16 -6.69 -19.66
C GLY A 131 11.91 -6.26 -18.90
N GLY A 132 11.22 -7.18 -18.23
CA GLY A 132 10.05 -6.89 -17.41
C GLY A 132 10.38 -6.03 -16.20
N ARG A 133 9.38 -5.35 -15.66
CA ARG A 133 9.51 -4.30 -14.64
C ARG A 133 8.74 -4.62 -13.37
N ILE A 134 9.24 -4.15 -12.23
CA ILE A 134 8.50 -4.12 -10.97
C ILE A 134 8.35 -2.67 -10.50
N VAL A 135 7.18 -2.32 -10.01
CA VAL A 135 6.94 -1.09 -9.28
C VAL A 135 6.17 -1.37 -8.00
N VAL A 136 6.74 -0.95 -6.90
CA VAL A 136 6.12 -1.08 -5.57
C VAL A 136 6.07 0.29 -4.92
N GLN A 137 4.92 0.62 -4.33
CA GLN A 137 4.75 1.77 -3.46
C GLN A 137 4.31 1.33 -2.08
N ILE A 138 4.95 1.89 -1.05
CA ILE A 138 4.60 1.65 0.35
C ILE A 138 4.59 2.96 1.14
N PRO A 139 3.77 3.08 2.21
CA PRO A 139 3.87 4.18 3.17
C PRO A 139 5.25 4.17 3.82
N ALA A 140 5.85 5.35 4.03
CA ALA A 140 7.15 5.54 4.67
C ALA A 140 7.12 6.78 5.59
N ASN A 141 6.14 6.83 6.47
CA ASN A 141 5.83 8.00 7.30
C ASN A 141 6.15 7.80 8.78
N GLU A 142 7.19 7.04 9.12
CA GLU A 142 7.59 6.73 10.49
C GLU A 142 7.99 7.97 11.29
N THR A 143 8.52 8.98 10.61
CA THR A 143 8.94 10.26 11.19
C THR A 143 7.85 11.33 11.17
N GLU A 144 6.66 10.98 10.71
CA GLU A 144 5.51 11.88 10.67
C GLU A 144 4.95 12.04 12.10
N THR A 145 4.50 13.26 12.42
CA THR A 145 4.05 13.66 13.75
C THR A 145 2.99 12.71 14.33
N ALA A 146 1.99 12.32 13.55
CA ALA A 146 0.93 11.44 14.05
C ALA A 146 1.46 10.03 14.36
N LYS A 147 2.44 9.53 13.61
CA LYS A 147 3.09 8.24 13.90
C LYS A 147 3.92 8.31 15.19
N ILE A 148 4.65 9.42 15.39
CA ILE A 148 5.43 9.65 16.61
C ILE A 148 4.49 9.69 17.82
N GLU A 149 3.42 10.49 17.75
CA GLU A 149 2.46 10.63 18.87
C GLU A 149 1.68 9.35 19.14
N LEU A 150 1.31 8.59 18.09
CA LEU A 150 0.72 7.27 18.25
C LEU A 150 1.67 6.31 18.98
N GLY A 151 2.95 6.29 18.60
CA GLY A 151 3.96 5.46 19.27
C GLY A 151 4.17 5.85 20.72
N ARG A 152 4.18 7.15 21.02
CA ARG A 152 4.28 7.67 22.41
C ARG A 152 3.06 7.24 23.24
N LEU A 153 1.85 7.47 22.73
CA LEU A 153 0.61 7.05 23.39
C LEU A 153 0.57 5.55 23.65
N ALA A 154 0.93 4.74 22.65
CA ALA A 154 0.97 3.29 22.77
C ALA A 154 2.00 2.78 23.79
N GLY A 155 3.06 3.57 24.06
CA GLY A 155 4.10 3.28 25.06
C GLY A 155 3.73 3.65 26.49
N GLU A 156 2.60 4.29 26.75
CA GLU A 156 2.14 4.73 28.08
C GLU A 156 1.09 3.79 28.66
N GLU A 157 1.07 3.69 29.99
CA GLU A 157 -0.03 2.97 30.67
C GLU A 157 -1.36 3.76 30.57
N PRO A 158 -2.47 3.08 30.39
CA PRO A 158 -2.63 1.61 30.40
C PRO A 158 -2.43 0.96 29.01
N TRP A 159 -2.15 1.73 27.97
CA TRP A 159 -2.08 1.25 26.58
C TRP A 159 -0.92 0.32 26.33
N ARG A 160 0.24 0.58 26.96
CA ARG A 160 1.45 -0.24 26.82
C ARG A 160 1.20 -1.72 27.09
N ALA A 161 0.44 -2.01 28.15
CA ALA A 161 0.11 -3.39 28.51
C ALA A 161 -0.71 -4.12 27.40
N MET A 162 -1.57 -3.39 26.67
CA MET A 162 -2.42 -3.93 25.60
C MET A 162 -1.74 -3.96 24.23
N LEU A 163 -0.81 -3.03 23.98
CA LEU A 163 -0.24 -2.76 22.67
C LEU A 163 1.21 -3.23 22.51
N SER A 164 1.79 -3.88 23.53
CA SER A 164 3.18 -4.37 23.51
C SER A 164 3.47 -5.17 22.24
N GLY A 165 4.51 -4.77 21.51
CA GLY A 165 4.96 -5.43 20.27
C GLY A 165 4.19 -5.05 19.00
N ARG A 166 3.18 -4.15 19.08
CA ARG A 166 2.40 -3.70 17.93
C ARG A 166 3.04 -2.52 17.20
N ASP A 167 3.92 -1.78 17.86
CA ASP A 167 4.66 -0.63 17.35
C ASP A 167 5.72 -0.98 16.28
N ARG A 168 6.15 -2.25 16.22
CA ARG A 168 7.18 -2.73 15.28
C ARG A 168 6.68 -3.00 13.86
N ALA A 169 5.38 -2.94 13.62
CA ALA A 169 4.77 -3.43 12.39
C ALA A 169 5.05 -2.58 11.13
N PHE A 170 5.67 -1.39 11.25
CA PHE A 170 5.68 -0.41 10.16
C PHE A 170 7.00 0.37 10.01
N ARG A 171 8.13 -0.18 10.44
CA ARG A 171 9.41 0.47 10.18
C ARG A 171 9.90 0.07 8.80
N GLU A 172 10.00 1.04 7.91
CA GLU A 172 10.48 0.83 6.56
C GLU A 172 11.97 1.12 6.44
N ASP A 173 12.66 0.28 5.68
CA ASP A 173 14.05 0.53 5.32
C ASP A 173 14.15 1.75 4.37
N PRO A 174 15.27 2.48 4.38
CA PRO A 174 15.44 3.62 3.50
C PRO A 174 15.59 3.19 2.02
N PRO A 175 15.35 4.11 1.06
CA PRO A 175 15.49 3.83 -0.37
C PRO A 175 16.82 3.18 -0.74
N THR A 176 17.92 3.61 -0.08
CA THR A 176 19.26 3.08 -0.32
C THR A 176 19.39 1.60 0.04
N ALA A 177 18.70 1.14 1.10
CA ALA A 177 18.70 -0.28 1.48
C ALA A 177 17.90 -1.12 0.46
N TYR A 178 16.75 -0.61 -0.01
CA TYR A 178 16.01 -1.27 -1.09
C TYR A 178 16.80 -1.32 -2.38
N ALA A 179 17.45 -0.24 -2.79
CA ALA A 179 18.28 -0.21 -3.99
C ALA A 179 19.43 -1.24 -3.90
N ALA A 180 20.13 -1.31 -2.77
CA ALA A 180 21.20 -2.28 -2.54
C ALA A 180 20.65 -3.73 -2.56
N MET A 181 19.49 -3.96 -1.95
CA MET A 181 18.85 -5.29 -1.95
C MET A 181 18.46 -5.73 -3.36
N LEU A 182 17.83 -4.84 -4.16
CA LEU A 182 17.44 -5.17 -5.53
C LEU A 182 18.67 -5.46 -6.41
N ALA A 183 19.73 -4.66 -6.29
CA ALA A 183 20.99 -4.91 -7.01
C ALA A 183 21.59 -6.27 -6.67
N GLN A 184 21.63 -6.64 -5.38
CA GLN A 184 22.10 -7.97 -4.94
C GLN A 184 21.22 -9.11 -5.45
N LEU A 185 19.93 -8.88 -5.68
CA LEU A 185 19.01 -9.87 -6.24
C LEU A 185 19.17 -10.01 -7.77
N GLY A 186 19.83 -9.06 -8.45
CA GLY A 186 20.05 -9.08 -9.89
C GLY A 186 19.06 -8.23 -10.69
N TYR A 187 18.36 -7.28 -10.06
CA TYR A 187 17.63 -6.25 -10.78
C TYR A 187 18.56 -5.22 -11.38
N ASP A 188 18.16 -4.63 -12.49
CA ASP A 188 18.77 -3.45 -13.10
C ASP A 188 17.79 -2.25 -13.13
N ARG A 189 18.23 -1.09 -13.65
CA ARG A 189 17.43 0.16 -13.75
C ARG A 189 16.69 0.47 -12.45
N ILE A 190 17.40 0.31 -11.34
CA ILE A 190 16.85 0.48 -9.99
C ILE A 190 16.66 1.97 -9.70
N ASP A 191 15.45 2.36 -9.29
CA ASP A 191 15.12 3.72 -8.83
C ASP A 191 14.28 3.61 -7.56
N CYS A 192 14.87 4.02 -6.41
CA CYS A 192 14.20 3.99 -5.12
C CYS A 192 14.25 5.38 -4.50
N TYR A 193 13.09 5.95 -4.19
CA TYR A 193 13.01 7.31 -3.69
C TYR A 193 11.80 7.55 -2.78
N TYR A 194 11.90 8.59 -1.97
CA TYR A 194 10.77 9.12 -1.24
C TYR A 194 10.06 10.22 -2.00
N MET A 195 8.74 10.26 -1.86
CA MET A 195 7.90 11.39 -2.24
C MET A 195 6.93 11.71 -1.13
N THR A 196 6.78 12.99 -0.82
CA THR A 196 5.82 13.47 0.18
C THR A 196 4.60 14.06 -0.52
N PHE A 197 3.43 13.59 -0.13
CA PHE A 197 2.13 14.11 -0.57
C PHE A 197 1.57 15.01 0.54
N HIS A 198 1.14 16.21 0.16
CA HIS A 198 0.65 17.23 1.07
C HIS A 198 -0.88 17.25 1.04
N HIS A 199 -1.50 16.63 2.03
CA HIS A 199 -2.96 16.46 2.08
C HIS A 199 -3.59 17.56 2.95
N PRO A 200 -4.45 18.43 2.38
CA PRO A 200 -5.24 19.36 3.17
C PRO A 200 -6.22 18.62 4.07
N MET A 201 -6.16 18.87 5.36
CA MET A 201 -7.05 18.32 6.38
C MET A 201 -7.81 19.45 7.05
N LYS A 202 -9.06 19.19 7.47
CA LYS A 202 -9.86 20.19 8.19
C LYS A 202 -9.37 20.40 9.62
N SER A 203 -8.74 19.36 10.19
CA SER A 203 -8.18 19.39 11.54
C SER A 203 -7.30 18.15 11.77
N PRO A 204 -6.50 18.12 12.86
CA PRO A 204 -5.79 16.92 13.28
C PRO A 204 -6.68 15.69 13.51
N ALA A 205 -7.96 15.88 13.84
CA ALA A 205 -8.93 14.78 13.95
C ALA A 205 -9.11 14.03 12.62
N ASP A 206 -9.02 14.72 11.46
CA ASP A 206 -9.05 14.05 10.15
C ASP A 206 -7.84 13.13 9.94
N VAL A 207 -6.69 13.44 10.54
CA VAL A 207 -5.51 12.57 10.51
C VAL A 207 -5.76 11.30 11.34
N VAL A 208 -6.43 11.41 12.48
CA VAL A 208 -6.86 10.24 13.27
C VAL A 208 -7.80 9.37 12.44
N GLU A 209 -8.80 9.96 11.80
CA GLU A 209 -9.74 9.25 10.93
C GLU A 209 -9.04 8.59 9.72
N TRP A 210 -8.04 9.27 9.13
CA TRP A 210 -7.18 8.67 8.10
C TRP A 210 -6.54 7.37 8.59
N TYR A 211 -5.89 7.42 9.75
CA TYR A 211 -5.22 6.25 10.34
C TYR A 211 -6.20 5.20 10.83
N ARG A 212 -7.38 5.58 11.30
CA ARG A 212 -8.45 4.66 11.73
C ARG A 212 -8.85 3.71 10.61
N SER A 213 -8.91 4.21 9.37
CA SER A 213 -9.20 3.40 8.19
C SER A 213 -8.02 2.53 7.72
N THR A 214 -6.81 2.66 8.31
CA THR A 214 -5.59 1.96 7.88
C THR A 214 -4.70 1.56 9.06
N GLY A 215 -3.74 2.38 9.43
CA GLY A 215 -2.64 2.08 10.37
C GLY A 215 -3.04 1.94 11.82
N LEU A 216 -4.22 2.42 12.26
CA LEU A 216 -4.71 2.23 13.63
C LEU A 216 -5.38 0.87 13.86
N ARG A 217 -5.75 0.13 12.82
CA ARG A 217 -6.45 -1.15 12.99
C ARG A 217 -5.74 -2.14 13.91
N PRO A 218 -4.43 -2.41 13.74
CA PRO A 218 -3.74 -3.33 14.65
C PRO A 218 -3.77 -2.89 16.12
N PHE A 219 -3.85 -1.58 16.37
CA PHE A 219 -3.97 -1.02 17.72
C PHE A 219 -5.39 -1.19 18.26
N LEU A 220 -6.40 -0.80 17.48
CA LEU A 220 -7.81 -0.91 17.89
C LEU A 220 -8.24 -2.37 18.07
N ASP A 221 -7.74 -3.29 17.26
CA ASP A 221 -8.01 -4.73 17.43
C ASP A 221 -7.47 -5.30 18.76
N ALA A 222 -6.44 -4.66 19.33
CA ALA A 222 -5.87 -5.08 20.61
C ALA A 222 -6.49 -4.36 21.83
N ILE A 223 -7.16 -3.23 21.63
CA ILE A 223 -7.82 -2.46 22.67
C ILE A 223 -9.28 -2.92 22.81
N PRO A 224 -9.81 -3.11 24.03
CA PRO A 224 -11.23 -3.38 24.23
C PRO A 224 -12.13 -2.33 23.58
N LYS A 225 -13.19 -2.74 22.90
CA LYS A 225 -14.06 -1.83 22.13
C LYS A 225 -14.60 -0.65 22.94
N ASN A 226 -14.92 -0.86 24.22
CA ASN A 226 -15.40 0.20 25.11
C ASN A 226 -14.34 1.25 25.49
N ARG A 227 -13.10 1.07 25.04
CA ARG A 227 -12.00 2.02 25.27
C ARG A 227 -11.46 2.66 23.97
N HIS A 228 -12.05 2.33 22.82
CA HIS A 228 -11.63 2.90 21.55
C HIS A 228 -11.79 4.42 21.53
N ASP A 229 -12.94 4.94 21.99
CA ASP A 229 -13.21 6.39 21.99
C ASP A 229 -12.24 7.15 22.88
N GLU A 230 -11.89 6.59 24.06
CA GLU A 230 -10.86 7.14 24.95
C GLU A 230 -9.51 7.23 24.27
N PHE A 231 -9.07 6.15 23.62
CA PHE A 231 -7.77 6.11 22.90
C PHE A 231 -7.73 7.11 21.75
N LEU A 232 -8.79 7.17 20.93
CA LEU A 232 -8.88 8.09 19.78
C LEU A 232 -8.96 9.56 20.23
N ALA A 233 -9.67 9.86 21.32
CA ALA A 233 -9.75 11.20 21.90
C ALA A 233 -8.39 11.67 22.42
N LEU A 234 -7.67 10.80 23.13
CA LEU A 234 -6.30 11.10 23.61
C LEU A 234 -5.33 11.32 22.45
N LEU A 235 -5.37 10.47 21.41
CA LEU A 235 -4.55 10.67 20.23
C LEU A 235 -4.87 12.00 19.55
N THR A 236 -6.15 12.34 19.38
CA THR A 236 -6.58 13.61 18.80
C THR A 236 -6.06 14.81 19.60
N ALA A 237 -6.16 14.78 20.94
CA ALA A 237 -5.66 15.84 21.80
C ALA A 237 -4.14 16.02 21.66
N ARG A 238 -3.39 14.93 21.56
CA ARG A 238 -1.94 14.96 21.30
C ARG A 238 -1.61 15.57 19.95
N LEU A 239 -2.33 15.18 18.92
CA LEU A 239 -2.13 15.72 17.58
C LEU A 239 -2.46 17.23 17.53
N ASN A 240 -3.54 17.67 18.19
CA ASN A 240 -3.84 19.11 18.33
C ASN A 240 -2.67 19.88 18.93
N SER A 241 -2.07 19.33 20.00
CA SER A 241 -0.89 19.93 20.62
C SER A 241 0.35 19.90 19.73
N ALA A 242 0.62 18.75 19.12
CA ALA A 242 1.84 18.54 18.33
C ALA A 242 1.83 19.33 17.00
N TYR A 243 0.67 19.47 16.36
CA TYR A 243 0.51 20.33 15.18
C TYR A 243 0.24 21.81 15.51
N GLY A 244 -0.02 22.13 16.79
CA GLY A 244 -0.28 23.50 17.23
C GLY A 244 -1.58 24.10 16.71
N THR A 245 -2.55 23.28 16.33
CA THR A 245 -3.85 23.72 15.80
C THR A 245 -4.95 22.70 16.08
N THR A 246 -6.18 23.18 16.13
CA THR A 246 -7.41 22.36 16.12
C THR A 246 -8.21 22.55 14.82
N GLY A 247 -7.74 23.42 13.92
CA GLY A 247 -8.35 23.79 12.66
C GLY A 247 -7.61 23.22 11.44
N PRO A 248 -7.77 23.88 10.28
CA PRO A 248 -7.17 23.42 9.02
C PRO A 248 -5.65 23.30 9.09
N MET A 249 -5.12 22.25 8.48
CA MET A 249 -3.70 21.94 8.42
C MET A 249 -3.33 21.18 7.15
N THR A 250 -2.04 21.07 6.89
CA THR A 250 -1.49 20.15 5.89
C THR A 250 -0.94 18.91 6.58
N PHE A 251 -1.34 17.74 6.11
CA PHE A 251 -0.83 16.45 6.54
C PHE A 251 0.16 15.92 5.51
N ASP A 252 1.42 15.85 5.89
CA ASP A 252 2.49 15.35 5.05
C ASP A 252 2.58 13.84 5.13
N PHE A 253 2.29 13.17 4.02
CA PHE A 253 2.32 11.72 3.95
C PHE A 253 3.44 11.25 3.02
N LYS A 254 4.56 10.84 3.59
CA LYS A 254 5.72 10.34 2.85
C LYS A 254 5.48 8.90 2.39
N ARG A 255 5.86 8.63 1.14
CA ARG A 255 5.79 7.33 0.52
C ARG A 255 7.12 6.95 -0.10
N LEU A 256 7.43 5.67 -0.07
CA LEU A 256 8.58 5.08 -0.73
C LEU A 256 8.11 4.43 -2.04
N PHE A 257 8.79 4.77 -3.12
CA PHE A 257 8.63 4.16 -4.43
C PHE A 257 9.87 3.33 -4.74
N ILE A 258 9.66 2.12 -5.24
CA ILE A 258 10.68 1.14 -5.52
C ILE A 258 10.44 0.62 -6.93
N TRP A 259 11.41 0.86 -7.82
CA TRP A 259 11.39 0.45 -9.21
C TRP A 259 12.59 -0.43 -9.50
N GLY A 260 12.43 -1.40 -10.37
CA GLY A 260 13.50 -2.23 -10.88
C GLY A 260 13.06 -2.96 -12.14
N SER A 261 14.03 -3.43 -12.91
CA SER A 261 13.77 -4.23 -14.10
C SER A 261 14.54 -5.55 -14.02
N LYS A 262 14.01 -6.59 -14.61
CA LYS A 262 14.78 -7.80 -14.90
C LYS A 262 15.67 -7.50 -16.11
N PRO A 263 16.97 -7.81 -16.08
CA PRO A 263 17.81 -7.66 -17.25
C PRO A 263 17.17 -8.29 -18.50
N ALA A 264 17.20 -7.58 -19.62
CA ALA A 264 16.86 -8.16 -20.90
C ALA A 264 17.98 -9.18 -21.22
N GLY A 265 17.77 -10.45 -21.04
CA GLY A 265 18.77 -11.46 -21.33
C GLY A 265 19.41 -11.21 -22.71
N ASP A 266 20.67 -11.61 -22.82
CA ASP A 266 21.42 -11.59 -24.09
C ASP A 266 20.73 -12.43 -25.16
#